data_d64520a9143c06b09c8a87aefcfffac7
#
_entry.id   d64520a9143c06b09c8a87aefcfffac7
#
_cell.length_a   1.000
_cell.length_b   1.000
_cell.length_c   1.000
_cell.angle_alpha   90.00
_cell.angle_beta   90.00
_cell.angle_gamma   90.00
#
_symmetry.space_group_name_H-M   'P 1'
#
loop_
_entity.id
_entity.type
_entity.pdbx_description
1 polymer ?
#
loop_
_entity_poly.entity_id
_entity_poly.type
_entity_poly.pdbx_seq_one_letter_code
_entity_poly.pdbx_strand_id
1 'polypeptide(L)'
;MFKRILLCLFILLQGICLAYDKQNDEYSCGVVSAYNLINDKCPDCKNNEIPKLSKLLKTDENGTTTFNLCNGLEKYFAKQKISADIKYYGIKKVRKFKEKQNIDFKTVEQYLANGYSAILNIGIYKKKNNTYIRQYGHYVNLISINDNELKIFDPYDNENEFSYWQMKQENVNLQNVNDNEKYEKIENNLYIVLSPINYLEQDEYAITNGIILVKILDK
;
A
#
# COMPACT_ATOMS: atom_id res chain seq x y z
N MET A 1 33.48 -23.91 25.58
CA MET A 1 32.02 -24.15 25.35
C MET A 1 31.26 -22.86 25.10
N PHE A 2 31.46 -21.78 25.84
CA PHE A 2 30.79 -20.50 25.69
C PHE A 2 30.95 -19.81 24.31
N LYS A 3 32.10 -19.87 23.65
CA LYS A 3 32.36 -19.25 22.33
C LYS A 3 31.54 -19.86 21.20
N ARG A 4 31.13 -21.12 21.27
CA ARG A 4 30.30 -21.76 20.23
C ARG A 4 28.81 -21.38 20.33
N ILE A 5 28.32 -21.11 21.54
CA ILE A 5 26.95 -20.70 21.80
C ILE A 5 26.73 -19.28 21.32
N LEU A 6 27.71 -18.36 21.49
CA LEU A 6 27.64 -17.00 21.05
C LEU A 6 27.60 -16.87 19.50
N LEU A 7 28.32 -17.78 18.80
CA LEU A 7 28.33 -17.79 17.33
C LEU A 7 26.99 -18.29 16.75
N CYS A 8 26.33 -19.25 17.40
CA CYS A 8 25.01 -19.72 17.00
C CYS A 8 23.91 -18.65 17.25
N LEU A 9 24.02 -17.85 18.31
CA LEU A 9 23.10 -16.74 18.56
C LEU A 9 23.24 -15.62 17.52
N PHE A 10 24.45 -15.35 17.02
CA PHE A 10 24.70 -14.36 15.99
C PHE A 10 24.17 -14.75 14.61
N ILE A 11 24.12 -16.05 14.31
CA ILE A 11 23.57 -16.58 13.04
C ILE A 11 22.03 -16.54 13.06
N LEU A 12 21.40 -16.68 14.22
CA LEU A 12 19.94 -16.58 14.38
C LEU A 12 19.41 -15.13 14.32
N LEU A 13 20.28 -14.12 14.44
CA LEU A 13 19.95 -12.69 14.35
C LEU A 13 20.17 -12.09 12.95
N GLN A 14 20.64 -12.87 11.99
CA GLN A 14 20.53 -12.47 10.59
C GLN A 14 19.08 -12.69 10.15
N GLY A 15 18.21 -11.76 10.56
CA GLY A 15 16.90 -11.63 9.96
C GLY A 15 17.09 -11.62 8.45
N ILE A 16 16.42 -12.53 7.76
CA ILE A 16 16.34 -12.53 6.30
C ILE A 16 15.82 -11.14 5.95
N CYS A 17 16.73 -10.26 5.53
CA CYS A 17 16.33 -8.97 4.95
C CYS A 17 15.70 -9.33 3.60
N LEU A 18 14.38 -9.49 3.61
CA LEU A 18 13.63 -9.67 2.38
C LEU A 18 13.77 -8.37 1.61
N ALA A 19 14.49 -8.41 0.50
CA ALA A 19 14.56 -7.27 -0.41
C ALA A 19 13.16 -7.07 -1.02
N TYR A 20 12.67 -5.84 -0.94
CA TYR A 20 11.45 -5.43 -1.65
C TYR A 20 11.79 -5.20 -3.11
N ASP A 21 10.97 -5.71 -4.02
CA ASP A 21 11.12 -5.48 -5.45
C ASP A 21 10.56 -4.12 -5.86
N LYS A 22 11.17 -3.56 -6.91
CA LYS A 22 10.79 -2.28 -7.52
C LYS A 22 10.04 -2.50 -8.82
N GLN A 23 9.19 -1.53 -9.19
CA GLN A 23 8.51 -1.58 -10.48
C GLN A 23 9.43 -1.14 -11.61
N ASN A 24 9.19 -1.72 -12.79
CA ASN A 24 9.96 -1.42 -14.00
C ASN A 24 9.17 -0.62 -15.05
N ASP A 25 7.93 -0.24 -14.71
CA ASP A 25 7.01 0.50 -15.58
C ASP A 25 6.14 1.45 -14.76
N GLU A 26 5.32 2.28 -15.41
CA GLU A 26 4.53 3.33 -14.75
C GLU A 26 3.21 2.83 -14.14
N TYR A 27 2.81 1.57 -14.37
CA TYR A 27 1.47 1.07 -14.00
C TYR A 27 1.48 -0.15 -13.07
N SER A 28 2.63 -0.75 -12.76
CA SER A 28 2.70 -1.98 -11.95
C SER A 28 2.82 -1.77 -10.44
N CYS A 29 2.74 -0.54 -9.92
CA CYS A 29 2.87 -0.26 -8.49
C CYS A 29 1.98 -1.15 -7.61
N GLY A 30 0.71 -1.37 -7.99
CA GLY A 30 -0.21 -2.22 -7.26
C GLY A 30 0.20 -3.70 -7.26
N VAL A 31 0.73 -4.19 -8.39
CA VAL A 31 1.20 -5.58 -8.51
C VAL A 31 2.46 -5.79 -7.66
N VAL A 32 3.42 -4.87 -7.76
CA VAL A 32 4.68 -4.95 -7.03
C VAL A 32 4.45 -4.80 -5.53
N SER A 33 3.57 -3.89 -5.11
CA SER A 33 3.19 -3.78 -3.70
C SER A 33 2.53 -5.07 -3.18
N ALA A 34 1.68 -5.72 -3.97
CA ALA A 34 1.08 -7.01 -3.62
C ALA A 34 2.14 -8.13 -3.55
N TYR A 35 3.05 -8.17 -4.52
CA TYR A 35 4.16 -9.12 -4.57
C TYR A 35 5.03 -9.01 -3.31
N ASN A 36 5.43 -7.80 -2.96
CA ASN A 36 6.25 -7.53 -1.78
C ASN A 36 5.53 -7.94 -0.48
N LEU A 37 4.23 -7.62 -0.35
CA LEU A 37 3.42 -8.02 0.80
C LEU A 37 3.34 -9.55 0.92
N ILE A 38 3.14 -10.26 -0.19
CA ILE A 38 3.05 -11.72 -0.19
C ILE A 38 4.40 -12.33 0.19
N ASN A 39 5.51 -11.85 -0.35
CA ASN A 39 6.85 -12.33 -0.02
C ASN A 39 7.18 -12.14 1.47
N ASP A 40 6.80 -10.98 2.04
CA ASP A 40 7.01 -10.70 3.46
C ASP A 40 6.22 -11.67 4.36
N LYS A 41 4.97 -11.99 4.00
CA LYS A 41 4.06 -12.77 4.87
C LYS A 41 3.98 -14.24 4.52
N CYS A 42 4.35 -14.63 3.34
CA CYS A 42 4.28 -16.01 2.87
C CYS A 42 5.44 -16.32 1.91
N PRO A 43 6.69 -16.35 2.41
CA PRO A 43 7.86 -16.60 1.54
C PRO A 43 7.79 -17.94 0.82
N ASP A 44 7.09 -18.93 1.40
CA ASP A 44 6.90 -20.26 0.80
C ASP A 44 5.71 -20.32 -0.17
N CYS A 45 4.98 -19.22 -0.36
CA CYS A 45 3.84 -19.19 -1.28
C CYS A 45 4.29 -19.39 -2.73
N LYS A 46 3.69 -20.40 -3.39
CA LYS A 46 3.98 -20.73 -4.79
C LYS A 46 3.34 -19.74 -5.75
N ASN A 47 3.96 -19.61 -6.93
CA ASN A 47 3.45 -18.74 -8.01
C ASN A 47 3.33 -17.26 -7.62
N ASN A 48 4.09 -16.80 -6.65
CA ASN A 48 4.23 -15.39 -6.36
C ASN A 48 5.23 -14.79 -7.37
N GLU A 49 4.76 -14.52 -8.57
CA GLU A 49 5.54 -13.95 -9.67
C GLU A 49 4.78 -12.75 -10.21
N ILE A 50 5.46 -11.64 -10.44
CA ILE A 50 4.85 -10.39 -10.92
C ILE A 50 3.95 -10.60 -12.14
N PRO A 51 4.35 -11.33 -13.21
CA PRO A 51 3.47 -11.54 -14.38
C PRO A 51 2.22 -12.35 -14.08
N LYS A 52 2.28 -13.30 -13.14
CA LYS A 52 1.12 -14.10 -12.74
C LYS A 52 0.16 -13.29 -11.86
N LEU A 53 0.73 -12.49 -10.94
CA LEU A 53 -0.05 -11.56 -10.12
C LEU A 53 -0.71 -10.49 -10.98
N SER A 54 -0.01 -9.88 -11.94
CA SER A 54 -0.56 -8.89 -12.86
C SER A 54 -1.85 -9.38 -13.53
N LYS A 55 -1.82 -10.60 -14.08
CA LYS A 55 -3.03 -11.23 -14.67
C LYS A 55 -4.14 -11.44 -13.65
N LEU A 56 -3.81 -11.86 -12.42
CA LEU A 56 -4.78 -12.12 -11.36
C LEU A 56 -5.41 -10.83 -10.83
N LEU A 57 -4.61 -9.78 -10.71
CA LEU A 57 -5.01 -8.44 -10.29
C LEU A 57 -5.63 -7.62 -11.42
N LYS A 58 -5.68 -8.18 -12.65
CA LYS A 58 -6.19 -7.49 -13.85
C LYS A 58 -5.55 -6.12 -14.06
N THR A 59 -4.25 -6.07 -13.89
CA THR A 59 -3.45 -4.88 -14.15
C THR A 59 -3.32 -4.67 -15.65
N ASP A 60 -3.52 -3.45 -16.09
CA ASP A 60 -3.32 -3.01 -17.47
C ASP A 60 -2.51 -1.69 -17.49
N GLU A 61 -2.45 -1.03 -18.62
CA GLU A 61 -1.77 0.25 -18.81
C GLU A 61 -2.31 1.41 -17.94
N ASN A 62 -3.52 1.27 -17.39
CA ASN A 62 -4.11 2.21 -16.44
C ASN A 62 -3.83 1.81 -14.98
N GLY A 63 -3.06 0.76 -14.77
CA GLY A 63 -2.68 0.23 -13.45
C GLY A 63 -3.67 -0.79 -12.89
N THR A 64 -3.71 -0.87 -11.57
CA THR A 64 -4.56 -1.80 -10.82
C THR A 64 -5.60 -1.02 -10.03
N THR A 65 -6.90 -1.30 -10.26
CA THR A 65 -7.93 -0.69 -9.42
C THR A 65 -7.91 -1.28 -8.01
N THR A 66 -8.32 -0.50 -7.00
CA THR A 66 -8.41 -0.98 -5.61
C THR A 66 -9.28 -2.23 -5.48
N PHE A 67 -10.39 -2.30 -6.24
CA PHE A 67 -11.25 -3.49 -6.29
C PHE A 67 -10.50 -4.72 -6.81
N ASN A 68 -9.77 -4.56 -7.90
CA ASN A 68 -9.00 -5.65 -8.50
C ASN A 68 -7.86 -6.11 -7.59
N LEU A 69 -7.21 -5.18 -6.90
CA LEU A 69 -6.14 -5.49 -5.94
C LEU A 69 -6.68 -6.32 -4.77
N CYS A 70 -7.75 -5.86 -4.08
CA CYS A 70 -8.37 -6.62 -2.99
C CYS A 70 -8.86 -8.00 -3.44
N ASN A 71 -9.63 -8.05 -4.54
CA ASN A 71 -10.21 -9.30 -5.06
C ASN A 71 -9.15 -10.27 -5.59
N GLY A 72 -8.06 -9.73 -6.16
CA GLY A 72 -6.93 -10.53 -6.63
C GLY A 72 -6.14 -11.15 -5.48
N LEU A 73 -5.88 -10.40 -4.42
CA LEU A 73 -5.25 -10.93 -3.21
C LEU A 73 -6.07 -12.05 -2.57
N GLU A 74 -7.40 -11.88 -2.44
CA GLU A 74 -8.27 -12.93 -1.95
C GLU A 74 -8.21 -14.20 -2.80
N LYS A 75 -8.27 -14.05 -4.13
CA LYS A 75 -8.16 -15.18 -5.07
C LYS A 75 -6.79 -15.85 -5.00
N TYR A 76 -5.74 -15.06 -4.80
CA TYR A 76 -4.40 -15.58 -4.66
C TYR A 76 -4.30 -16.49 -3.43
N PHE A 77 -4.68 -15.99 -2.24
CA PHE A 77 -4.63 -16.78 -1.00
C PHE A 77 -5.55 -17.99 -1.04
N ALA A 78 -6.76 -17.86 -1.61
CA ALA A 78 -7.67 -18.99 -1.79
C ALA A 78 -7.06 -20.11 -2.67
N LYS A 79 -6.36 -19.76 -3.76
CA LYS A 79 -5.64 -20.73 -4.61
C LYS A 79 -4.49 -21.42 -3.87
N GLN A 80 -3.84 -20.73 -2.93
CA GLN A 80 -2.80 -21.30 -2.08
C GLN A 80 -3.38 -22.12 -0.91
N LYS A 81 -4.71 -22.16 -0.74
CA LYS A 81 -5.40 -22.75 0.43
C LYS A 81 -4.99 -22.09 1.74
N ILE A 82 -4.70 -20.80 1.70
CA ILE A 82 -4.33 -19.98 2.85
C ILE A 82 -5.54 -19.15 3.25
N SER A 83 -5.87 -19.15 4.54
CA SER A 83 -6.87 -18.25 5.10
C SER A 83 -6.24 -16.88 5.31
N ALA A 84 -6.86 -15.83 4.79
CA ALA A 84 -6.41 -14.45 4.95
C ALA A 84 -7.58 -13.54 5.29
N ASP A 85 -7.37 -12.64 6.25
CA ASP A 85 -8.29 -11.54 6.55
C ASP A 85 -7.82 -10.31 5.79
N ILE A 86 -8.68 -9.81 4.88
CA ILE A 86 -8.41 -8.65 4.05
C ILE A 86 -9.44 -7.57 4.37
N LYS A 87 -8.97 -6.39 4.76
CA LYS A 87 -9.77 -5.22 5.07
C LYS A 87 -9.40 -4.07 4.15
N TYR A 88 -10.35 -3.20 3.90
CA TYR A 88 -10.14 -1.98 3.15
C TYR A 88 -10.79 -0.79 3.87
N TYR A 89 -10.04 0.28 4.03
CA TYR A 89 -10.50 1.58 4.50
C TYR A 89 -10.14 2.62 3.43
N GLY A 90 -11.08 3.48 3.07
CA GLY A 90 -10.80 4.50 2.08
C GLY A 90 -12.02 5.21 1.51
N ILE A 91 -11.75 6.20 0.68
CA ILE A 91 -12.76 7.09 0.10
C ILE A 91 -13.50 6.46 -1.09
N LYS A 92 -12.92 5.45 -1.76
CA LYS A 92 -13.56 4.74 -2.88
C LYS A 92 -14.46 3.61 -2.37
N LYS A 93 -15.61 3.43 -3.02
CA LYS A 93 -16.43 2.23 -2.77
C LYS A 93 -15.78 1.03 -3.43
N VAL A 94 -15.48 0.01 -2.63
CA VAL A 94 -15.08 -1.30 -3.13
C VAL A 94 -16.24 -2.25 -2.84
N ARG A 95 -16.86 -2.83 -3.87
CA ARG A 95 -18.17 -3.56 -3.78
C ARG A 95 -18.32 -4.52 -2.60
N LYS A 96 -17.24 -5.14 -2.17
CA LYS A 96 -17.23 -6.12 -1.08
C LYS A 96 -17.09 -5.46 0.29
N PHE A 97 -16.42 -4.33 0.34
CA PHE A 97 -16.20 -3.54 1.54
C PHE A 97 -17.23 -2.41 1.54
N LYS A 98 -18.38 -2.65 2.16
CA LYS A 98 -19.58 -1.82 1.99
C LYS A 98 -19.50 -0.45 2.67
N GLU A 99 -18.58 -0.28 3.60
CA GLU A 99 -18.49 0.93 4.39
C GLU A 99 -17.35 1.82 3.90
N LYS A 100 -17.70 3.06 3.51
CA LYS A 100 -16.71 4.12 3.38
C LYS A 100 -16.26 4.45 4.80
N GLN A 101 -15.07 4.03 5.17
CA GLN A 101 -14.48 4.43 6.44
C GLN A 101 -13.30 5.35 6.15
N ASN A 102 -13.24 6.45 6.89
CA ASN A 102 -12.05 7.29 6.87
C ASN A 102 -10.84 6.49 7.33
N ILE A 103 -9.70 6.78 6.73
CA ILE A 103 -8.43 6.22 7.18
C ILE A 103 -8.11 6.89 8.52
N ASP A 104 -7.90 6.07 9.54
CA ASP A 104 -7.38 6.49 10.83
C ASP A 104 -6.07 5.75 11.09
N PHE A 105 -4.96 6.46 11.00
CA PHE A 105 -3.63 5.85 11.15
C PHE A 105 -3.38 5.28 12.55
N LYS A 106 -4.03 5.78 13.58
CA LYS A 106 -3.96 5.16 14.92
C LYS A 106 -4.59 3.76 14.93
N THR A 107 -5.71 3.59 14.23
CA THR A 107 -6.33 2.28 14.04
C THR A 107 -5.46 1.39 13.14
N VAL A 108 -4.86 1.94 12.08
CA VAL A 108 -3.94 1.19 11.21
C VAL A 108 -2.71 0.71 11.98
N GLU A 109 -2.12 1.53 12.83
CA GLU A 109 -0.99 1.16 13.70
C GLU A 109 -1.34 -0.07 14.56
N GLN A 110 -2.55 -0.09 15.14
CA GLN A 110 -3.03 -1.25 15.90
C GLN A 110 -3.13 -2.51 15.02
N TYR A 111 -3.58 -2.40 13.77
CA TYR A 111 -3.59 -3.53 12.84
C TYR A 111 -2.19 -4.02 12.52
N LEU A 112 -1.23 -3.12 12.26
CA LEU A 112 0.17 -3.50 12.02
C LEU A 112 0.75 -4.22 13.24
N ALA A 113 0.54 -3.71 14.44
CA ALA A 113 0.95 -4.35 15.69
C ALA A 113 0.32 -5.74 15.90
N ASN A 114 -0.87 -5.97 15.34
CA ASN A 114 -1.57 -7.25 15.36
C ASN A 114 -1.22 -8.17 14.16
N GLY A 115 -0.13 -7.90 13.45
CA GLY A 115 0.41 -8.76 12.40
C GLY A 115 -0.22 -8.59 11.01
N TYR A 116 -0.98 -7.52 10.79
CA TYR A 116 -1.37 -7.14 9.43
C TYR A 116 -0.20 -6.50 8.69
N SER A 117 -0.17 -6.68 7.37
CA SER A 117 0.60 -5.87 6.44
C SER A 117 -0.32 -4.91 5.71
N ALA A 118 0.23 -3.83 5.20
CA ALA A 118 -0.58 -2.77 4.61
C ALA A 118 -0.04 -2.32 3.25
N ILE A 119 -0.98 -2.11 2.32
CA ILE A 119 -0.73 -1.40 1.05
C ILE A 119 -1.53 -0.10 1.12
N LEU A 120 -0.82 1.03 1.10
CA LEU A 120 -1.42 2.36 1.09
C LEU A 120 -1.67 2.77 -0.36
N ASN A 121 -2.89 3.23 -0.63
CA ASN A 121 -3.25 3.88 -1.89
C ASN A 121 -3.20 5.39 -1.70
N ILE A 122 -2.37 6.06 -2.46
CA ILE A 122 -2.31 7.51 -2.55
C ILE A 122 -2.86 7.98 -3.88
N GLY A 123 -3.53 9.12 -3.88
CA GLY A 123 -3.84 9.86 -5.09
C GLY A 123 -2.87 11.01 -5.24
N ILE A 124 -2.44 11.27 -6.45
CA ILE A 124 -1.64 12.44 -6.79
C ILE A 124 -2.58 13.48 -7.38
N TYR A 125 -2.51 14.68 -6.83
CA TYR A 125 -3.45 15.75 -7.09
C TYR A 125 -2.72 17.06 -7.38
N LYS A 126 -3.26 17.86 -8.32
CA LYS A 126 -2.90 19.26 -8.48
C LYS A 126 -3.92 20.15 -7.79
N LYS A 127 -3.45 21.14 -7.04
CA LYS A 127 -4.32 22.07 -6.31
C LYS A 127 -4.72 23.22 -7.22
N LYS A 128 -6.05 23.41 -7.41
CA LYS A 128 -6.62 24.57 -8.10
C LYS A 128 -7.62 25.25 -7.18
N ASN A 129 -7.33 26.47 -6.77
CA ASN A 129 -8.07 27.17 -5.72
C ASN A 129 -8.09 26.31 -4.43
N ASN A 130 -9.27 25.96 -3.90
CA ASN A 130 -9.42 25.11 -2.71
C ASN A 130 -9.80 23.66 -3.06
N THR A 131 -9.56 23.22 -4.31
CA THR A 131 -9.92 21.90 -4.79
C THR A 131 -8.67 21.17 -5.26
N TYR A 132 -8.52 19.91 -4.86
CA TYR A 132 -7.47 19.01 -5.32
C TYR A 132 -8.04 18.15 -6.44
N ILE A 133 -7.49 18.30 -7.65
CA ILE A 133 -7.92 17.59 -8.87
C ILE A 133 -6.99 16.42 -9.10
N ARG A 134 -7.54 15.20 -9.07
CA ARG A 134 -6.76 13.97 -9.24
C ARG A 134 -6.09 13.93 -10.62
N GLN A 135 -4.82 13.55 -10.60
CA GLN A 135 -4.04 13.25 -11.79
C GLN A 135 -3.95 11.74 -12.00
N TYR A 136 -3.39 11.02 -11.02
CA TYR A 136 -3.23 9.56 -11.03
C TYR A 136 -3.26 9.00 -9.61
N GLY A 137 -3.08 7.70 -9.48
CA GLY A 137 -2.98 7.02 -8.20
C GLY A 137 -1.72 6.17 -8.13
N HIS A 138 -1.26 5.90 -6.91
CA HIS A 138 -0.08 5.09 -6.67
C HIS A 138 -0.27 4.19 -5.45
N TYR A 139 0.40 3.04 -5.42
CA TYR A 139 0.39 2.10 -4.31
C TYR A 139 1.79 1.93 -3.75
N VAL A 140 1.87 1.96 -2.42
CA VAL A 140 3.11 1.75 -1.67
C VAL A 140 2.89 0.78 -0.51
N ASN A 141 3.94 0.06 -0.09
CA ASN A 141 3.86 -0.77 1.11
C ASN A 141 4.09 0.09 2.35
N LEU A 142 3.14 0.10 3.27
CA LEU A 142 3.29 0.73 4.58
C LEU A 142 3.95 -0.25 5.54
N ILE A 143 5.13 0.11 6.04
CA ILE A 143 5.96 -0.76 6.88
C ILE A 143 5.68 -0.51 8.37
N SER A 144 5.67 0.76 8.77
CA SER A 144 5.36 1.15 10.15
C SER A 144 4.83 2.57 10.21
N ILE A 145 4.21 2.89 11.34
CA ILE A 145 3.72 4.21 11.69
C ILE A 145 4.38 4.60 13.02
N ASN A 146 4.84 5.84 13.11
CA ASN A 146 5.33 6.43 14.34
C ASN A 146 4.77 7.86 14.42
N ASP A 147 3.75 8.06 15.24
CA ASP A 147 2.98 9.32 15.32
C ASP A 147 2.42 9.72 13.94
N ASN A 148 2.96 10.79 13.36
CA ASN A 148 2.58 11.31 12.04
C ASN A 148 3.58 10.96 10.94
N GLU A 149 4.53 10.07 11.22
CA GLU A 149 5.52 9.61 10.26
C GLU A 149 5.22 8.19 9.82
N LEU A 150 5.17 7.98 8.52
CA LEU A 150 5.04 6.66 7.89
C LEU A 150 6.38 6.21 7.36
N LYS A 151 6.84 5.03 7.76
CA LYS A 151 7.90 4.31 7.04
C LYS A 151 7.24 3.52 5.93
N ILE A 152 7.62 3.78 4.70
CA ILE A 152 7.08 3.13 3.52
C ILE A 152 8.18 2.50 2.67
N PHE A 153 7.80 1.51 1.86
CA PHE A 153 8.53 1.12 0.68
C PHE A 153 7.73 1.55 -0.55
N ASP A 154 8.33 2.43 -1.34
CA ASP A 154 7.75 2.90 -2.59
C ASP A 154 8.35 2.11 -3.76
N PRO A 155 7.56 1.30 -4.49
CA PRO A 155 8.10 0.53 -5.61
C PRO A 155 8.61 1.38 -6.78
N TYR A 156 8.23 2.66 -6.86
CA TYR A 156 8.68 3.60 -7.89
C TYR A 156 9.94 4.39 -7.48
N ASP A 157 10.19 4.55 -6.17
CA ASP A 157 11.38 5.25 -5.69
C ASP A 157 12.63 4.36 -5.86
N ASN A 158 13.45 4.68 -6.88
CA ASN A 158 14.66 3.93 -7.19
C ASN A 158 15.87 4.34 -6.34
N GLU A 159 15.79 5.42 -5.58
CA GLU A 159 16.92 5.95 -4.82
C GLU A 159 16.99 5.37 -3.40
N ASN A 160 15.84 5.09 -2.80
CA ASN A 160 15.74 4.68 -1.40
C ASN A 160 15.22 3.26 -1.26
N GLU A 161 15.74 2.52 -0.26
CA GLU A 161 15.14 1.26 0.17
C GLU A 161 13.83 1.54 0.92
N PHE A 162 13.83 2.52 1.83
CA PHE A 162 12.65 2.99 2.55
C PHE A 162 12.61 4.52 2.58
N SER A 163 11.40 5.05 2.46
CA SER A 163 11.13 6.48 2.61
C SER A 163 10.34 6.76 3.90
N TYR A 164 10.50 7.95 4.45
CA TYR A 164 9.82 8.39 5.67
C TYR A 164 8.96 9.61 5.33
N TRP A 165 7.64 9.42 5.38
CA TRP A 165 6.68 10.43 4.99
C TRP A 165 6.03 11.07 6.21
N GLN A 166 6.25 12.37 6.40
CA GLN A 166 5.49 13.16 7.36
C GLN A 166 4.09 13.43 6.81
N MET A 167 3.09 13.24 7.66
CA MET A 167 1.70 13.34 7.28
C MET A 167 0.98 14.43 8.07
N LYS A 168 0.08 15.15 7.42
CA LYS A 168 -0.83 16.10 8.06
C LYS A 168 -2.26 15.77 7.71
N GLN A 169 -3.12 15.68 8.71
CA GLN A 169 -4.55 15.49 8.50
C GLN A 169 -5.22 16.84 8.21
N GLU A 170 -5.93 16.92 7.10
CA GLU A 170 -6.65 18.12 6.69
C GLU A 170 -8.02 17.77 6.08
N ASN A 171 -8.97 18.70 6.20
CA ASN A 171 -10.20 18.62 5.43
C ASN A 171 -9.92 19.03 3.98
N VAL A 172 -9.98 18.08 3.08
CA VAL A 172 -9.66 18.25 1.66
C VAL A 172 -10.90 18.14 0.80
N ASN A 173 -10.94 18.96 -0.26
CA ASN A 173 -11.97 18.91 -1.27
C ASN A 173 -11.34 18.26 -2.52
N LEU A 174 -11.67 16.99 -2.76
CA LEU A 174 -11.15 16.22 -3.88
C LEU A 174 -12.13 16.20 -5.04
N GLN A 175 -11.61 16.24 -6.24
CA GLN A 175 -12.37 16.11 -7.49
C GLN A 175 -11.73 15.03 -8.38
N ASN A 176 -12.56 14.33 -9.17
CA ASN A 176 -12.15 13.27 -10.09
C ASN A 176 -11.49 12.08 -9.39
N VAL A 177 -11.97 11.70 -8.22
CA VAL A 177 -11.41 10.63 -7.42
C VAL A 177 -11.55 9.25 -8.09
N ASN A 178 -12.61 9.07 -8.88
CA ASN A 178 -12.83 7.86 -9.68
C ASN A 178 -12.54 8.11 -11.15
N ASP A 179 -11.79 7.21 -11.75
CA ASP A 179 -11.37 7.33 -13.17
C ASP A 179 -12.54 7.30 -14.15
N ASN A 180 -13.68 6.71 -13.74
CA ASN A 180 -14.89 6.55 -14.56
C ASN A 180 -16.00 7.58 -14.27
N GLU A 181 -15.86 8.43 -13.25
CA GLU A 181 -16.88 9.41 -12.85
C GLU A 181 -16.30 10.81 -12.95
N LYS A 182 -16.65 11.51 -14.02
CA LYS A 182 -16.08 12.83 -14.40
C LYS A 182 -16.21 13.95 -13.37
N TYR A 183 -17.04 13.84 -12.33
CA TYR A 183 -17.35 14.95 -11.43
C TYR A 183 -17.62 14.52 -9.97
N GLU A 184 -17.10 13.40 -9.53
CA GLU A 184 -17.24 13.05 -8.12
C GLU A 184 -16.44 14.04 -7.28
N LYS A 185 -17.12 14.76 -6.41
CA LYS A 185 -16.54 15.65 -5.42
C LYS A 185 -16.64 14.98 -4.05
N ILE A 186 -15.51 14.90 -3.38
CA ILE A 186 -15.44 14.32 -2.03
C ILE A 186 -14.84 15.38 -1.10
N GLU A 187 -15.60 15.75 -0.07
CA GLU A 187 -15.09 16.51 1.06
C GLU A 187 -14.81 15.54 2.19
N ASN A 188 -13.57 15.47 2.63
CA ASN A 188 -13.17 14.50 3.64
C ASN A 188 -11.91 14.93 4.38
N ASN A 189 -11.79 14.48 5.63
CA ASN A 189 -10.60 14.67 6.43
C ASN A 189 -9.60 13.56 6.10
N LEU A 190 -8.58 13.88 5.30
CA LEU A 190 -7.58 12.94 4.81
C LEU A 190 -6.16 13.38 5.19
N TYR A 191 -5.21 12.49 4.98
CA TYR A 191 -3.80 12.77 5.25
C TYR A 191 -3.10 13.20 3.96
N ILE A 192 -2.43 14.34 4.03
CA ILE A 192 -1.55 14.88 2.98
C ILE A 192 -0.11 14.56 3.36
N VAL A 193 0.67 14.08 2.40
CA VAL A 193 2.11 13.89 2.56
C VAL A 193 2.79 15.24 2.49
N LEU A 194 3.59 15.56 3.51
CA LEU A 194 4.38 16.80 3.60
C LEU A 194 5.82 16.63 3.15
N SER A 195 6.35 15.40 3.23
CA SER A 195 7.70 15.08 2.80
C SER A 195 7.86 15.21 1.30
N PRO A 196 9.03 15.63 0.81
CA PRO A 196 9.31 15.59 -0.62
C PRO A 196 9.21 14.16 -1.15
N ILE A 197 8.60 14.02 -2.32
CA ILE A 197 8.54 12.78 -3.09
C ILE A 197 9.22 13.08 -4.42
N ASN A 198 10.31 12.39 -4.72
CA ASN A 198 11.24 12.75 -5.79
C ASN A 198 10.62 12.81 -7.19
N TYR A 199 9.54 12.07 -7.42
CA TYR A 199 8.87 12.00 -8.72
C TYR A 199 7.65 12.91 -8.85
N LEU A 200 7.28 13.69 -7.80
CA LEU A 200 6.18 14.65 -7.88
C LEU A 200 6.66 15.99 -8.44
N GLU A 201 5.80 16.60 -9.25
CA GLU A 201 5.98 17.99 -9.69
C GLU A 201 5.75 18.96 -8.52
N GLN A 202 6.25 20.19 -8.64
CA GLN A 202 6.22 21.19 -7.57
C GLN A 202 4.80 21.55 -7.09
N ASP A 203 3.78 21.41 -7.97
CA ASP A 203 2.36 21.69 -7.70
C ASP A 203 1.53 20.45 -7.42
N GLU A 204 2.18 19.29 -7.28
CA GLU A 204 1.53 18.01 -6.98
C GLU A 204 1.55 17.68 -5.50
N TYR A 205 0.47 17.06 -5.05
CA TYR A 205 0.23 16.65 -3.67
C TYR A 205 -0.14 15.18 -3.61
N ALA A 206 0.53 14.41 -2.77
CA ALA A 206 0.14 13.05 -2.45
C ALA A 206 -0.86 13.06 -1.30
N ILE A 207 -2.04 12.48 -1.50
CA ILE A 207 -3.12 12.42 -0.51
C ILE A 207 -3.57 10.97 -0.36
N THR A 208 -3.81 10.53 0.88
CA THR A 208 -4.25 9.15 1.15
C THR A 208 -5.67 8.93 0.63
N ASN A 209 -5.86 7.94 -0.23
CA ASN A 209 -7.15 7.56 -0.79
C ASN A 209 -7.71 6.28 -0.16
N GLY A 210 -6.83 5.42 0.34
CA GLY A 210 -7.26 4.16 0.94
C GLY A 210 -6.09 3.34 1.45
N ILE A 211 -6.40 2.32 2.23
CA ILE A 211 -5.46 1.34 2.72
C ILE A 211 -6.06 -0.06 2.65
N ILE A 212 -5.27 -1.00 2.21
CA ILE A 212 -5.60 -2.43 2.19
C ILE A 212 -4.76 -3.09 3.26
N LEU A 213 -5.42 -3.74 4.20
CA LEU A 213 -4.81 -4.48 5.30
C LEU A 213 -4.96 -5.97 5.06
N VAL A 214 -3.90 -6.72 5.22
CA VAL A 214 -3.88 -8.16 4.97
C VAL A 214 -3.20 -8.87 6.15
N LYS A 215 -3.89 -9.86 6.71
CA LYS A 215 -3.33 -10.76 7.71
C LYS A 215 -3.52 -12.20 7.26
N ILE A 216 -2.46 -12.97 7.23
CA ILE A 216 -2.55 -14.42 7.07
C ILE A 216 -2.98 -15.01 8.41
N LEU A 217 -4.05 -15.78 8.39
CA LEU A 217 -4.55 -16.48 9.57
C LEU A 217 -3.83 -17.83 9.64
N ASP A 218 -3.39 -18.18 10.85
CA ASP A 218 -2.73 -19.48 11.09
C ASP A 218 -3.60 -20.64 10.60
N LYS A 219 -2.92 -21.68 10.12
CA LYS A 219 -3.55 -22.92 9.64
C LYS A 219 -4.11 -23.72 10.80
#